data_581fdae979905e0996f285c5914e00b3
#
_entry.id   581fdae979905e0996f285c5914e00b3
#
_cell.length_a   1.000
_cell.length_b   1.000
_cell.length_c   1.000
_cell.angle_alpha   90.00
_cell.angle_beta   90.00
_cell.angle_gamma   90.00
#
_symmetry.space_group_name_H-M   'P 1'
#
loop_
_entity.id
_entity.type
_entity.pdbx_description
1 polymer ?
#
loop_
_entity_poly.entity_id
_entity_poly.type
_entity_poly.pdbx_seq_one_letter_code
_entity_poly.pdbx_strand_id
1 'polypeptide(L)'
;MKNHLLCLFLSLALLSSCNTSKEIIYFQDVEVNSPEAVAPPQDITVQPKDQISIVVSSKDPELAALFNLTRVQQRVGSTGLNNSNNNGEISGYTLDDKGDIDFPVLGSLTVAGMTRSQIAALVKQRLKEENLVNDPVVTVEFMNLSFSVLGEVKTPG
;
A
#
# COMPACT_ATOMS: atom_id res chain seq x y z
N MET A 1 47.58 45.94 30.52
CA MET A 1 47.55 45.85 29.05
C MET A 1 47.64 44.42 28.54
N LYS A 2 48.50 43.55 29.10
CA LYS A 2 48.67 42.15 28.64
C LYS A 2 47.41 41.27 28.83
N ASN A 3 46.67 41.49 29.93
CA ASN A 3 45.46 40.71 30.23
C ASN A 3 44.25 41.09 29.35
N HIS A 4 44.15 42.35 28.93
CA HIS A 4 43.07 42.78 28.04
C HIS A 4 43.28 42.26 26.60
N LEU A 5 44.56 42.15 26.17
CA LEU A 5 44.90 41.56 24.86
C LEU A 5 44.58 40.08 24.83
N LEU A 6 44.79 39.35 25.91
CA LEU A 6 44.45 37.92 26.05
C LEU A 6 42.93 37.70 25.99
N CYS A 7 42.14 38.53 26.69
CA CYS A 7 40.68 38.47 26.64
C CYS A 7 40.12 38.80 25.26
N LEU A 8 40.73 39.76 24.55
CA LEU A 8 40.33 40.09 23.18
C LEU A 8 40.59 38.92 22.21
N PHE A 9 41.73 38.24 22.37
CA PHE A 9 42.07 37.07 21.53
C PHE A 9 41.14 35.87 21.81
N LEU A 10 40.77 35.65 23.07
CA LEU A 10 39.86 34.59 23.50
C LEU A 10 38.43 34.86 22.99
N SER A 11 37.98 36.12 23.00
CA SER A 11 36.69 36.54 22.46
C SER A 11 36.61 36.35 20.94
N LEU A 12 37.70 36.62 20.23
CA LEU A 12 37.74 36.45 18.74
C LEU A 12 37.71 34.96 18.33
N ALA A 13 38.30 34.08 19.16
CA ALA A 13 38.30 32.63 18.91
C ALA A 13 36.93 31.97 19.11
N LEU A 14 36.03 32.59 19.90
CA LEU A 14 34.67 32.08 20.14
C LEU A 14 33.69 32.43 18.99
N LEU A 15 34.05 33.35 18.10
CA LEU A 15 33.20 33.79 16.99
C LEU A 15 33.37 32.95 15.70
N SER A 16 34.33 32.00 15.65
CA SER A 16 34.61 31.19 14.48
C SER A 16 33.86 29.85 14.43
N SER A 17 32.86 29.61 15.30
CA SER A 17 32.14 28.36 15.43
C SER A 17 30.80 28.39 14.70
N CYS A 18 30.77 28.60 13.41
CA CYS A 18 29.57 28.35 12.60
C CYS A 18 29.97 27.83 11.22
N ASN A 19 30.17 26.52 11.10
CA ASN A 19 30.23 25.88 9.79
C ASN A 19 29.46 24.53 9.85
N THR A 20 28.11 24.60 9.86
CA THR A 20 27.27 23.39 9.98
C THR A 20 26.10 23.35 9.01
N SER A 21 26.22 23.92 7.82
CA SER A 21 25.11 23.91 6.86
C SER A 21 25.34 23.05 5.62
N LYS A 22 26.44 22.29 5.53
CA LYS A 22 26.72 21.48 4.33
C LYS A 22 26.11 20.08 4.32
N GLU A 23 25.62 19.57 5.48
CA GLU A 23 25.15 18.19 5.57
C GLU A 23 23.61 18.02 5.49
N ILE A 24 22.86 19.10 5.30
CA ILE A 24 21.37 19.03 5.35
C ILE A 24 20.73 19.06 3.97
N ILE A 25 21.51 19.23 2.90
CA ILE A 25 20.94 19.23 1.54
C ILE A 25 20.86 17.80 1.03
N TYR A 26 19.64 17.26 0.93
CA TYR A 26 19.38 16.01 0.26
C TYR A 26 19.84 16.10 -1.21
N PHE A 27 20.41 15.01 -1.74
CA PHE A 27 20.89 14.91 -3.14
C PHE A 27 22.15 15.72 -3.48
N GLN A 28 23.09 15.88 -2.57
CA GLN A 28 24.38 16.53 -2.85
C GLN A 28 25.27 15.75 -3.84
N ASP A 29 25.07 14.42 -3.93
CA ASP A 29 25.87 13.50 -4.74
C ASP A 29 25.21 13.17 -6.09
N VAL A 30 24.11 13.83 -6.43
CA VAL A 30 23.46 13.61 -7.73
C VAL A 30 24.15 14.45 -8.79
N GLU A 31 24.92 13.82 -9.66
CA GLU A 31 25.41 14.46 -10.87
C GLU A 31 24.22 14.82 -11.78
N VAL A 32 24.01 16.13 -11.97
CA VAL A 32 23.00 16.63 -12.89
C VAL A 32 23.34 16.14 -14.30
N ASN A 33 22.48 15.32 -14.89
CA ASN A 33 22.61 14.66 -16.20
C ASN A 33 23.43 13.35 -16.23
N SER A 34 23.71 12.68 -15.14
CA SER A 34 24.12 11.29 -15.25
C SER A 34 22.91 10.45 -15.72
N PRO A 35 23.00 9.71 -16.83
CA PRO A 35 21.96 8.79 -17.25
C PRO A 35 21.98 7.59 -16.30
N GLU A 36 21.36 7.74 -15.13
CA GLU A 36 21.13 6.60 -14.26
C GLU A 36 20.09 5.69 -14.91
N ALA A 37 20.47 4.47 -15.16
CA ALA A 37 19.55 3.47 -15.68
C ALA A 37 18.44 3.28 -14.65
N VAL A 38 17.26 3.83 -14.93
CA VAL A 38 16.08 3.59 -14.10
C VAL A 38 15.79 2.10 -14.12
N ALA A 39 15.92 1.44 -12.98
CA ALA A 39 15.54 0.04 -12.86
C ALA A 39 14.08 -0.11 -13.32
N PRO A 40 13.76 -1.15 -14.12
CA PRO A 40 12.39 -1.38 -14.52
C PRO A 40 11.49 -1.46 -13.28
N PRO A 41 10.25 -0.96 -13.34
CA PRO A 41 9.34 -1.03 -12.23
C PRO A 41 9.17 -2.49 -11.80
N GLN A 42 9.45 -2.79 -10.54
CA GLN A 42 9.23 -4.11 -9.99
C GLN A 42 7.73 -4.25 -9.70
N ASP A 43 7.18 -5.41 -10.07
CA ASP A 43 5.81 -5.73 -9.71
C ASP A 43 5.66 -5.81 -8.18
N ILE A 44 4.65 -5.12 -7.67
CA ILE A 44 4.33 -5.17 -6.24
C ILE A 44 3.73 -6.54 -5.93
N THR A 45 4.30 -7.22 -4.93
CA THR A 45 3.81 -8.51 -4.43
C THR A 45 3.16 -8.34 -3.06
N VAL A 46 2.14 -9.15 -2.77
CA VAL A 46 1.45 -9.13 -1.49
C VAL A 46 2.31 -9.74 -0.38
N GLN A 47 2.22 -9.15 0.80
CA GLN A 47 2.93 -9.57 2.01
C GLN A 47 1.91 -10.02 3.08
N PRO A 48 2.32 -10.84 4.08
CA PRO A 48 1.49 -11.10 5.24
C PRO A 48 0.99 -9.79 5.88
N LYS A 49 -0.28 -9.77 6.29
CA LYS A 49 -1.02 -8.60 6.84
C LYS A 49 -1.45 -7.56 5.82
N ASP A 50 -1.10 -7.71 4.55
CA ASP A 50 -1.69 -6.88 3.50
C ASP A 50 -3.18 -7.13 3.37
N GLN A 51 -3.88 -6.12 2.88
CA GLN A 51 -5.29 -6.20 2.58
C GLN A 51 -5.51 -6.05 1.07
N ILE A 52 -6.20 -7.01 0.48
CA ILE A 52 -6.52 -7.02 -0.95
C ILE A 52 -8.02 -7.17 -1.14
N SER A 53 -8.56 -6.58 -2.19
CA SER A 53 -9.90 -6.90 -2.67
C SER A 53 -9.81 -7.86 -3.84
N ILE A 54 -10.71 -8.82 -3.89
CA ILE A 54 -10.85 -9.76 -5.01
C ILE A 54 -12.30 -9.71 -5.46
N VAL A 55 -12.51 -9.35 -6.71
CA VAL A 55 -13.84 -9.27 -7.33
C VAL A 55 -13.93 -10.30 -8.43
N VAL A 56 -14.92 -11.16 -8.32
CA VAL A 56 -15.24 -12.15 -9.33
C VAL A 56 -16.47 -11.67 -10.12
N SER A 57 -16.36 -11.61 -11.43
CA SER A 57 -17.45 -11.31 -12.33
C SER A 57 -17.66 -12.48 -13.31
N SER A 58 -18.88 -12.79 -13.61
CA SER A 58 -19.25 -13.82 -14.59
C SER A 58 -20.49 -13.41 -15.38
N LYS A 59 -20.83 -14.20 -16.39
CA LYS A 59 -22.08 -14.01 -17.14
C LYS A 59 -23.32 -14.29 -16.28
N ASP A 60 -23.15 -15.06 -15.20
CA ASP A 60 -24.18 -15.32 -14.22
C ASP A 60 -23.89 -14.47 -12.96
N PRO A 61 -24.63 -13.38 -12.73
CA PRO A 61 -24.40 -12.50 -11.60
C PRO A 61 -24.76 -13.12 -10.25
N GLU A 62 -25.68 -14.10 -10.20
CA GLU A 62 -26.04 -14.77 -8.96
C GLU A 62 -24.90 -15.66 -8.48
N LEU A 63 -24.25 -16.40 -9.37
CA LEU A 63 -23.05 -17.16 -9.07
C LEU A 63 -21.88 -16.24 -8.66
N ALA A 64 -21.69 -15.13 -9.37
CA ALA A 64 -20.63 -14.18 -9.04
C ALA A 64 -20.80 -13.60 -7.64
N ALA A 65 -22.03 -13.35 -7.20
CA ALA A 65 -22.31 -12.79 -5.88
C ALA A 65 -21.87 -13.70 -4.73
N LEU A 66 -21.79 -15.02 -4.94
CA LEU A 66 -21.34 -15.97 -3.93
C LEU A 66 -19.86 -15.80 -3.55
N PHE A 67 -19.06 -15.26 -4.47
CA PHE A 67 -17.62 -15.08 -4.31
C PHE A 67 -17.24 -13.67 -3.87
N ASN A 68 -18.17 -12.72 -3.95
CA ASN A 68 -17.93 -11.32 -3.62
C ASN A 68 -18.39 -11.01 -2.20
N LEU A 69 -17.43 -10.87 -1.28
CA LEU A 69 -17.72 -10.45 0.08
C LEU A 69 -18.21 -9.00 0.09
N THR A 70 -19.46 -8.78 0.47
CA THR A 70 -20.02 -7.45 0.67
C THR A 70 -19.98 -7.08 2.15
N ARG A 71 -19.36 -5.96 2.52
CA ARG A 71 -19.47 -5.41 3.87
C ARG A 71 -20.86 -4.83 4.04
N VAL A 72 -21.68 -5.47 4.84
CA VAL A 72 -22.87 -4.84 5.41
C VAL A 72 -22.40 -3.99 6.59
N GLN A 73 -22.31 -2.68 6.42
CA GLN A 73 -22.08 -1.78 7.54
C GLN A 73 -23.31 -1.76 8.43
N GLN A 74 -23.36 -2.67 9.37
CA GLN A 74 -24.39 -2.68 10.41
C GLN A 74 -24.03 -1.61 11.44
N ARG A 75 -24.56 -0.40 11.26
CA ARG A 75 -24.50 0.65 12.28
C ARG A 75 -25.34 0.20 13.46
N VAL A 76 -24.71 -0.26 14.52
CA VAL A 76 -25.36 -0.54 15.79
C VAL A 76 -25.94 0.78 16.31
N GLY A 77 -27.27 0.90 16.35
CA GLY A 77 -27.97 2.05 16.95
C GLY A 77 -28.77 2.94 16.01
N SER A 78 -28.88 2.70 14.72
CA SER A 78 -29.77 3.43 13.83
C SER A 78 -31.09 2.68 13.65
N THR A 79 -32.13 3.11 14.36
CA THR A 79 -33.54 2.70 14.14
C THR A 79 -34.15 3.51 12.97
N GLY A 80 -33.48 3.59 11.85
CA GLY A 80 -33.97 4.28 10.67
C GLY A 80 -33.95 3.36 9.45
N LEU A 81 -35.15 3.04 8.96
CA LEU A 81 -35.35 2.44 7.64
C LEU A 81 -34.97 3.48 6.55
N ASN A 82 -33.71 3.82 6.48
CA ASN A 82 -33.20 4.59 5.36
C ASN A 82 -32.68 3.60 4.33
N ASN A 83 -33.44 3.52 3.27
CA ASN A 83 -33.13 2.92 1.99
C ASN A 83 -31.84 3.60 1.44
N SER A 84 -30.73 3.32 2.05
CA SER A 84 -29.43 3.76 1.58
C SER A 84 -29.05 2.83 0.44
N ASN A 85 -28.85 3.42 -0.72
CA ASN A 85 -28.20 2.79 -1.84
C ASN A 85 -27.03 1.96 -1.31
N ASN A 86 -27.22 0.64 -1.26
CA ASN A 86 -26.16 -0.31 -0.96
C ASN A 86 -25.16 -0.26 -2.13
N ASN A 87 -24.36 0.77 -2.17
CA ASN A 87 -23.02 0.64 -2.73
C ASN A 87 -22.28 -0.29 -1.77
N GLY A 88 -22.48 -1.59 -1.96
CA GLY A 88 -21.80 -2.59 -1.19
C GLY A 88 -20.30 -2.37 -1.37
N GLU A 89 -19.70 -1.77 -0.36
CA GLU A 89 -18.26 -1.65 -0.30
C GLU A 89 -17.69 -3.06 -0.26
N ILE A 90 -16.87 -3.39 -1.24
CA ILE A 90 -16.27 -4.72 -1.35
C ILE A 90 -15.40 -4.94 -0.12
N SER A 91 -15.66 -6.03 0.58
CA SER A 91 -14.85 -6.44 1.73
C SER A 91 -13.51 -6.92 1.23
N GLY A 92 -12.42 -6.39 1.80
CA GLY A 92 -11.08 -6.90 1.52
C GLY A 92 -10.79 -8.19 2.28
N TYR A 93 -9.87 -8.97 1.74
CA TYR A 93 -9.25 -10.11 2.40
C TYR A 93 -7.96 -9.63 3.06
N THR A 94 -7.76 -9.96 4.33
CA THR A 94 -6.49 -9.71 5.03
C THR A 94 -5.68 -10.99 5.02
N LEU A 95 -4.43 -10.91 4.55
CA LEU A 95 -3.52 -12.06 4.59
C LEU A 95 -3.14 -12.37 6.03
N ASP A 96 -3.18 -13.64 6.38
CA ASP A 96 -2.72 -14.12 7.68
C ASP A 96 -1.18 -14.09 7.79
N ASP A 97 -0.63 -14.49 8.93
CA ASP A 97 0.82 -14.52 9.17
C ASP A 97 1.57 -15.51 8.26
N LYS A 98 0.87 -16.46 7.64
CA LYS A 98 1.41 -17.43 6.68
C LYS A 98 1.29 -16.91 5.24
N GLY A 99 0.51 -15.84 5.03
CA GLY A 99 0.22 -15.30 3.71
C GLY A 99 -0.93 -15.98 2.99
N ASP A 100 -1.84 -16.59 3.77
CA ASP A 100 -3.04 -17.22 3.27
C ASP A 100 -4.24 -16.27 3.39
N ILE A 101 -5.22 -16.44 2.52
CA ILE A 101 -6.54 -15.80 2.59
C ILE A 101 -7.62 -16.88 2.61
N ASP A 102 -8.72 -16.64 3.33
CA ASP A 102 -9.91 -17.48 3.26
C ASP A 102 -10.85 -16.98 2.18
N PHE A 103 -10.87 -17.67 1.05
CA PHE A 103 -11.74 -17.30 -0.07
C PHE A 103 -13.04 -18.10 -0.05
N PRO A 104 -14.22 -17.47 -0.25
CA PRO A 104 -15.49 -18.17 -0.23
C PRO A 104 -15.50 -19.36 -1.19
N VAL A 105 -16.03 -20.48 -0.74
CA VAL A 105 -16.15 -21.73 -1.47
C VAL A 105 -14.81 -22.44 -1.74
N LEU A 106 -13.76 -21.71 -2.12
CA LEU A 106 -12.43 -22.29 -2.42
C LEU A 106 -11.60 -22.58 -1.14
N GLY A 107 -11.98 -21.99 0.00
CA GLY A 107 -11.23 -22.15 1.24
C GLY A 107 -9.94 -21.35 1.28
N SER A 108 -8.92 -21.87 1.97
CA SER A 108 -7.63 -21.19 2.17
C SER A 108 -6.77 -21.23 0.90
N LEU A 109 -6.28 -20.05 0.49
CA LEU A 109 -5.40 -19.85 -0.67
C LEU A 109 -4.13 -19.14 -0.23
N THR A 110 -2.98 -19.74 -0.51
CA THR A 110 -1.67 -19.11 -0.27
C THR A 110 -1.35 -18.14 -1.39
N VAL A 111 -1.25 -16.84 -1.05
CA VAL A 111 -1.04 -15.75 -2.03
C VAL A 111 0.18 -14.89 -1.71
N ALA A 112 0.86 -15.11 -0.59
CA ALA A 112 2.06 -14.35 -0.23
C ALA A 112 3.12 -14.41 -1.33
N GLY A 113 3.74 -13.26 -1.61
CA GLY A 113 4.76 -13.12 -2.65
C GLY A 113 4.22 -13.10 -4.09
N MET A 114 2.92 -13.25 -4.28
CA MET A 114 2.29 -13.16 -5.61
C MET A 114 1.97 -11.72 -5.99
N THR A 115 2.00 -11.43 -7.28
CA THR A 115 1.49 -10.19 -7.84
C THR A 115 -0.04 -10.25 -7.98
N ARG A 116 -0.70 -9.11 -8.17
CA ARG A 116 -2.15 -9.05 -8.44
C ARG A 116 -2.57 -9.97 -9.59
N SER A 117 -1.78 -9.97 -10.67
CA SER A 117 -2.04 -10.79 -11.85
C SER A 117 -1.94 -12.28 -11.56
N GLN A 118 -0.97 -12.68 -10.75
CA GLN A 118 -0.79 -14.08 -10.35
C GLN A 118 -1.94 -14.55 -9.45
N ILE A 119 -2.37 -13.73 -8.49
CA ILE A 119 -3.52 -14.04 -7.64
C ILE A 119 -4.79 -14.16 -8.47
N ALA A 120 -5.03 -13.22 -9.39
CA ALA A 120 -6.19 -13.30 -10.29
C ALA A 120 -6.19 -14.59 -11.14
N ALA A 121 -5.02 -14.98 -11.66
CA ALA A 121 -4.87 -16.21 -12.43
C ALA A 121 -5.13 -17.46 -11.56
N LEU A 122 -4.59 -17.49 -10.32
CA LEU A 122 -4.81 -18.58 -9.36
C LEU A 122 -6.29 -18.77 -9.04
N VAL A 123 -6.98 -17.68 -8.64
CA VAL A 123 -8.41 -17.73 -8.32
C VAL A 123 -9.23 -18.16 -9.55
N LYS A 124 -8.93 -17.59 -10.70
CA LYS A 124 -9.58 -17.96 -11.96
C LYS A 124 -9.42 -19.44 -12.30
N GLN A 125 -8.21 -19.96 -12.12
CA GLN A 125 -7.92 -21.38 -12.37
C GLN A 125 -8.71 -22.27 -11.40
N ARG A 126 -8.69 -21.97 -10.10
CA ARG A 126 -9.41 -22.74 -9.08
C ARG A 126 -10.93 -22.77 -9.34
N LEU A 127 -11.52 -21.62 -9.65
CA LEU A 127 -12.95 -21.52 -9.97
C LEU A 127 -13.35 -22.39 -11.17
N LYS A 128 -12.44 -22.52 -12.16
CA LYS A 128 -12.66 -23.40 -13.32
C LYS A 128 -12.46 -24.87 -13.02
N GLU A 129 -11.40 -25.23 -12.28
CA GLU A 129 -11.10 -26.62 -11.91
C GLU A 129 -12.24 -27.25 -11.10
N GLU A 130 -12.86 -26.48 -10.21
CA GLU A 130 -13.98 -26.92 -9.40
C GLU A 130 -15.35 -26.79 -10.12
N ASN A 131 -15.35 -26.37 -11.39
CA ASN A 131 -16.56 -26.14 -12.21
C ASN A 131 -17.57 -25.18 -11.55
N LEU A 132 -17.11 -24.25 -10.73
CA LEU A 132 -17.96 -23.28 -10.04
C LEU A 132 -18.40 -22.15 -10.98
N VAL A 133 -17.52 -21.71 -11.86
CA VAL A 133 -17.79 -20.65 -12.84
C VAL A 133 -17.11 -20.97 -14.17
N ASN A 134 -17.87 -20.97 -15.26
CA ASN A 134 -17.34 -21.35 -16.57
C ASN A 134 -16.38 -20.31 -17.18
N ASP A 135 -16.66 -19.02 -17.00
CA ASP A 135 -15.86 -17.94 -17.58
C ASP A 135 -15.69 -16.79 -16.58
N PRO A 136 -14.92 -17.02 -15.48
CA PRO A 136 -14.72 -15.99 -14.47
C PRO A 136 -13.76 -14.91 -14.95
N VAL A 137 -14.12 -13.65 -14.68
CA VAL A 137 -13.22 -12.50 -14.72
C VAL A 137 -12.89 -12.15 -13.29
N VAL A 138 -11.62 -12.20 -12.94
CA VAL A 138 -11.14 -11.93 -11.58
C VAL A 138 -10.29 -10.66 -11.60
N THR A 139 -10.66 -9.70 -10.76
CA THR A 139 -9.92 -8.45 -10.54
C THR A 139 -9.38 -8.44 -9.13
N VAL A 140 -8.10 -8.10 -8.95
CA VAL A 140 -7.44 -8.02 -7.64
C VAL A 140 -6.81 -6.63 -7.48
N GLU A 141 -7.09 -5.98 -6.34
CA GLU A 141 -6.57 -4.65 -6.01
C GLU A 141 -6.02 -4.63 -4.58
N PHE A 142 -4.95 -3.86 -4.35
CA PHE A 142 -4.46 -3.59 -3.00
C PHE A 142 -5.37 -2.55 -2.33
N MET A 143 -5.70 -2.76 -1.06
CA MET A 143 -6.54 -1.84 -0.29
C MET A 143 -5.75 -0.97 0.68
N ASN A 144 -4.58 -1.42 1.12
CA ASN A 144 -3.74 -0.73 2.10
C ASN A 144 -2.43 -0.16 1.53
N LEU A 145 -2.33 -0.06 0.21
CA LEU A 145 -1.16 0.54 -0.41
C LEU A 145 -1.17 2.05 -0.15
N SER A 146 -0.15 2.53 0.57
CA SER A 146 0.05 3.95 0.86
C SER A 146 1.47 4.38 0.51
N PHE A 147 1.64 5.66 0.21
CA PHE A 147 2.94 6.28 0.01
C PHE A 147 3.05 7.54 0.86
N SER A 148 4.25 7.80 1.38
CA SER A 148 4.51 9.02 2.14
C SER A 148 5.32 9.99 1.30
N VAL A 149 4.93 11.26 1.34
CA VAL A 149 5.63 12.34 0.68
C VAL A 149 6.32 13.19 1.73
N LEU A 150 7.67 13.23 1.68
CA LEU A 150 8.51 14.01 2.59
C LEU A 150 9.21 15.12 1.81
N GLY A 151 9.39 16.28 2.46
CA GLY A 151 10.10 17.42 1.90
C GLY A 151 9.26 18.70 1.88
N GLU A 152 9.61 19.64 1.00
CA GLU A 152 8.88 20.91 0.84
C GLU A 152 7.59 20.70 0.02
N VAL A 153 6.60 20.08 0.66
CA VAL A 153 5.26 19.90 0.09
C VAL A 153 4.24 20.64 0.93
N LYS A 154 3.14 21.06 0.31
CA LYS A 154 2.10 21.85 0.98
C LYS A 154 1.44 21.10 2.15
N THR A 155 1.32 19.78 2.03
CA THR A 155 0.81 18.85 3.06
C THR A 155 1.65 17.59 3.03
N PRO A 156 2.64 17.43 3.93
CA PRO A 156 3.38 16.19 4.07
C PRO A 156 2.50 15.12 4.73
N GLY A 157 2.73 13.83 4.39
CA GLY A 157 1.98 12.70 4.98
C GLY A 157 2.39 11.37 4.38
#